data_9c9fd9317e2ff3b6f0a9472ace329c4d
#
_entry.id   9c9fd9317e2ff3b6f0a9472ace329c4d
#
_cell.length_a   1.000
_cell.length_b   1.000
_cell.length_c   1.000
_cell.angle_alpha   90.00
_cell.angle_beta   90.00
_cell.angle_gamma   90.00
#
_symmetry.space_group_name_H-M   'P 1'
#
loop_
_entity.id
_entity.type
_entity.pdbx_description
1 polymer ?
#
loop_
_entity_poly.entity_id
_entity_poly.type
_entity_poly.pdbx_seq_one_letter_code
_entity_poly.pdbx_strand_id
1 'polypeptide(L)'
;MTDQQVECIVALVEEGSFSKAAEKLFISQPAISQNIKRMEQQYGVKIFDRSTKTMHLTEAGNAIYQAAKKMQGTEKEVGMILADIKQLRTGTITLGTTPFRATCMLPKSLFRFKNSYPGVKVETVFDSIHNLQQLLRSGEVDFCIETDLFPTEEFRTEEIAAETYYLAVPANHPFNIGREKQCLSREDICQKTPYLYRVEGVHINECGEMPFLVLDDMENATDMLERVAEAENFQPNVQQIVHNLEIMFHWIVAGYGTGLIPDTQIWFNPYTTHPCYYKIADPDGVYGVATNRIVVATNPHRYFSRASSEFMNVLSSLVRSGEWLLRPQT
;
A
#
# COMPACT_ATOMS: atom_id res chain seq x y z
N MET A 1 27.21 14.69 9.25
CA MET A 1 26.73 15.37 8.04
C MET A 1 26.21 16.74 8.40
N THR A 2 26.33 17.74 7.53
CA THR A 2 25.64 19.02 7.65
C THR A 2 24.29 18.96 6.92
N ASP A 3 23.37 19.87 7.25
CA ASP A 3 22.05 19.90 6.59
C ASP A 3 22.16 19.97 5.07
N GLN A 4 23.06 20.82 4.56
CA GLN A 4 23.32 20.92 3.12
C GLN A 4 23.85 19.62 2.50
N GLN A 5 24.65 18.84 3.24
CA GLN A 5 25.11 17.52 2.79
C GLN A 5 23.96 16.51 2.76
N VAL A 6 23.07 16.57 3.74
CA VAL A 6 21.87 15.74 3.80
C VAL A 6 20.98 16.04 2.59
N GLU A 7 20.66 17.30 2.36
CA GLU A 7 19.86 17.70 1.19
C GLU A 7 20.49 17.28 -0.13
N CYS A 8 21.81 17.50 -0.28
CA CYS A 8 22.53 17.15 -1.51
C CYS A 8 22.49 15.64 -1.83
N ILE A 9 22.73 14.77 -0.85
CA ILE A 9 22.73 13.32 -1.11
C ILE A 9 21.32 12.83 -1.42
N VAL A 10 20.32 13.31 -0.68
CA VAL A 10 18.93 12.90 -0.88
C VAL A 10 18.45 13.33 -2.27
N ALA A 11 18.58 14.61 -2.62
CA ALA A 11 18.17 15.10 -3.92
C ALA A 11 18.91 14.39 -5.07
N LEU A 12 20.19 14.09 -4.88
CA LEU A 12 20.99 13.44 -5.92
C LEU A 12 20.53 11.97 -6.18
N VAL A 13 20.17 11.25 -5.14
CA VAL A 13 19.65 9.88 -5.27
C VAL A 13 18.26 9.88 -5.90
N GLU A 14 17.37 10.76 -5.46
CA GLU A 14 16.00 10.88 -5.97
C GLU A 14 15.96 11.29 -7.45
N GLU A 15 16.78 12.25 -7.85
CA GLU A 15 16.79 12.77 -9.21
C GLU A 15 17.67 11.95 -10.17
N GLY A 16 18.55 11.10 -9.66
CA GLY A 16 19.48 10.30 -10.46
C GLY A 16 20.46 11.13 -11.31
N SER A 17 20.54 12.47 -11.08
CA SER A 17 21.32 13.39 -11.91
C SER A 17 21.81 14.59 -11.11
N PHE A 18 23.11 14.89 -11.21
CA PHE A 18 23.70 16.07 -10.57
C PHE A 18 23.06 17.39 -11.03
N SER A 19 22.71 17.50 -12.31
CA SER A 19 22.08 18.71 -12.87
C SER A 19 20.66 18.89 -12.34
N LYS A 20 19.84 17.83 -12.35
CA LYS A 20 18.47 17.88 -11.84
C LYS A 20 18.42 18.14 -10.34
N ALA A 21 19.30 17.48 -9.57
CA ALA A 21 19.41 17.73 -8.14
C ALA A 21 19.82 19.17 -7.83
N ALA A 22 20.71 19.76 -8.64
CA ALA A 22 21.11 21.15 -8.52
C ALA A 22 19.95 22.11 -8.78
N GLU A 23 19.16 21.87 -9.82
CA GLU A 23 17.94 22.60 -10.11
C GLU A 23 16.93 22.52 -8.97
N LYS A 24 16.70 21.32 -8.45
CA LYS A 24 15.77 21.05 -7.33
C LYS A 24 16.15 21.82 -6.07
N LEU A 25 17.45 21.87 -5.75
CA LEU A 25 17.97 22.57 -4.57
C LEU A 25 18.31 24.05 -4.80
N PHE A 26 18.09 24.57 -6.00
CA PHE A 26 18.44 25.96 -6.38
C PHE A 26 19.90 26.32 -6.12
N ILE A 27 20.83 25.37 -6.37
CA ILE A 27 22.27 25.55 -6.24
C ILE A 27 22.99 25.14 -7.53
N SER A 28 24.30 25.43 -7.63
CA SER A 28 25.07 25.01 -8.80
C SER A 28 25.45 23.52 -8.74
N GLN A 29 25.53 22.86 -9.90
CA GLN A 29 26.00 21.47 -10.00
C GLN A 29 27.39 21.25 -9.37
N PRO A 30 28.40 22.17 -9.53
CA PRO A 30 29.65 22.06 -8.80
C PRO A 30 29.50 22.05 -7.28
N ALA A 31 28.51 22.78 -6.74
CA ALA A 31 28.25 22.80 -5.28
C ALA A 31 27.80 21.43 -4.77
N ILE A 32 26.87 20.74 -5.47
CA ILE A 32 26.49 19.36 -5.12
C ILE A 32 27.70 18.45 -5.19
N SER A 33 28.45 18.49 -6.31
CA SER A 33 29.64 17.65 -6.49
C SER A 33 30.66 17.85 -5.37
N GLN A 34 30.87 19.10 -4.94
CA GLN A 34 31.76 19.43 -3.84
C GLN A 34 31.26 18.90 -2.49
N ASN A 35 29.94 18.99 -2.21
CA ASN A 35 29.35 18.46 -0.98
C ASN A 35 29.51 16.93 -0.92
N ILE A 36 29.21 16.23 -2.00
CA ILE A 36 29.40 14.76 -2.08
C ILE A 36 30.89 14.40 -1.89
N LYS A 37 31.79 15.11 -2.57
CA LYS A 37 33.24 14.88 -2.43
C LYS A 37 33.74 15.11 -1.00
N ARG A 38 33.24 16.14 -0.31
CA ARG A 38 33.55 16.39 1.11
C ARG A 38 33.05 15.25 2.01
N MET A 39 31.86 14.72 1.75
CA MET A 39 31.36 13.55 2.49
C MET A 39 32.21 12.32 2.22
N GLU A 40 32.57 12.03 0.96
CA GLU A 40 33.48 10.94 0.62
C GLU A 40 34.83 11.08 1.35
N GLN A 41 35.38 12.27 1.42
CA GLN A 41 36.61 12.55 2.18
C GLN A 41 36.45 12.39 3.69
N GLN A 42 35.34 12.89 4.23
CA GLN A 42 35.05 12.83 5.67
C GLN A 42 34.91 11.40 6.18
N TYR A 43 34.27 10.53 5.39
CA TYR A 43 33.99 9.14 5.77
C TYR A 43 35.04 8.15 5.21
N GLY A 44 35.92 8.60 4.33
CA GLY A 44 36.95 7.75 3.72
C GLY A 44 36.39 6.70 2.74
N VAL A 45 35.18 6.90 2.21
CA VAL A 45 34.48 5.95 1.33
C VAL A 45 33.98 6.61 0.07
N LYS A 46 33.71 5.82 -0.97
CA LYS A 46 32.97 6.28 -2.15
C LYS A 46 31.47 6.11 -1.90
N ILE A 47 30.71 7.16 -2.19
CA ILE A 47 29.24 7.18 -2.07
C ILE A 47 28.61 6.66 -3.36
N PHE A 48 29.15 7.07 -4.52
CA PHE A 48 28.65 6.67 -5.82
C PHE A 48 29.70 5.88 -6.61
N ASP A 49 29.25 4.81 -7.27
CA ASP A 49 30.06 4.13 -8.28
C ASP A 49 30.00 4.94 -9.58
N ARG A 50 31.18 5.30 -10.08
CA ARG A 50 31.36 6.06 -11.33
C ARG A 50 31.82 5.19 -12.49
N SER A 51 31.91 3.88 -12.29
CA SER A 51 32.38 2.95 -13.33
C SER A 51 31.33 2.64 -14.39
N THR A 52 30.06 2.94 -14.11
CA THR A 52 28.91 2.70 -14.99
C THR A 52 28.36 3.99 -15.59
N LYS A 53 27.65 3.88 -16.74
CA LYS A 53 26.95 5.04 -17.35
C LYS A 53 25.81 5.58 -16.48
N THR A 54 25.29 4.79 -15.57
CA THR A 54 24.24 5.14 -14.61
C THR A 54 24.84 5.32 -13.23
N MET A 55 24.35 6.31 -12.49
CA MET A 55 24.79 6.60 -11.14
C MET A 55 24.18 5.60 -10.17
N HIS A 56 25.00 4.80 -9.50
CA HIS A 56 24.57 3.87 -8.49
C HIS A 56 25.23 4.16 -7.15
N LEU A 57 24.48 3.99 -6.06
CA LEU A 57 25.06 4.03 -4.72
C LEU A 57 25.95 2.81 -4.49
N THR A 58 27.07 3.02 -3.82
CA THR A 58 27.82 1.92 -3.21
C THR A 58 27.09 1.43 -1.95
N GLU A 59 27.52 0.31 -1.38
CA GLU A 59 27.00 -0.15 -0.08
C GLU A 59 27.19 0.93 1.00
N ALA A 60 28.37 1.53 1.09
CA ALA A 60 28.64 2.65 1.98
C ALA A 60 27.78 3.88 1.65
N GLY A 61 27.58 4.15 0.36
CA GLY A 61 26.69 5.22 -0.11
C GLY A 61 25.24 5.02 0.32
N ASN A 62 24.75 3.79 0.23
CA ASN A 62 23.41 3.46 0.70
C ASN A 62 23.28 3.67 2.23
N ALA A 63 24.26 3.23 3.02
CA ALA A 63 24.26 3.46 4.46
C ALA A 63 24.23 4.97 4.81
N ILE A 64 24.99 5.80 4.09
CA ILE A 64 25.02 7.25 4.28
C ILE A 64 23.68 7.88 3.84
N TYR A 65 23.09 7.43 2.72
CA TYR A 65 21.78 7.87 2.27
C TYR A 65 20.68 7.56 3.29
N GLN A 66 20.63 6.33 3.82
CA GLN A 66 19.67 5.96 4.86
C GLN A 66 19.85 6.80 6.14
N ALA A 67 21.07 7.10 6.53
CA ALA A 67 21.34 7.99 7.65
C ALA A 67 20.85 9.43 7.37
N ALA A 68 21.05 9.94 6.15
CA ALA A 68 20.56 11.26 5.74
C ALA A 68 19.02 11.34 5.79
N LYS A 69 18.32 10.30 5.32
CA LYS A 69 16.86 10.21 5.41
C LYS A 69 16.36 10.22 6.87
N LYS A 70 17.03 9.49 7.76
CA LYS A 70 16.71 9.52 9.20
C LYS A 70 16.89 10.90 9.82
N MET A 71 17.92 11.65 9.42
CA MET A 71 18.14 13.00 9.91
C MET A 71 17.01 13.95 9.47
N GLN A 72 16.59 13.90 8.20
CA GLN A 72 15.45 14.68 7.71
C GLN A 72 14.15 14.34 8.45
N GLY A 73 13.91 13.03 8.66
CA GLY A 73 12.74 12.58 9.42
C GLY A 73 12.73 13.10 10.87
N THR A 74 13.90 13.18 11.52
CA THR A 74 14.02 13.72 12.89
C THR A 74 13.76 15.22 12.93
N GLU A 75 14.25 15.97 11.97
CA GLU A 75 13.98 17.42 11.86
C GLU A 75 12.48 17.70 11.66
N LYS A 76 11.83 16.95 10.77
CA LYS A 76 10.37 16.99 10.57
C LYS A 76 9.63 16.71 11.88
N GLU A 77 10.05 15.72 12.63
CA GLU A 77 9.44 15.34 13.93
C GLU A 77 9.53 16.49 14.95
N VAL A 78 10.68 17.13 15.08
CA VAL A 78 10.82 18.32 15.94
C VAL A 78 9.84 19.42 15.53
N GLY A 79 9.69 19.67 14.24
CA GLY A 79 8.70 20.61 13.70
C GLY A 79 7.27 20.28 14.13
N MET A 80 6.88 19.00 14.06
CA MET A 80 5.56 18.53 14.51
C MET A 80 5.36 18.72 16.01
N ILE A 81 6.32 18.34 16.84
CA ILE A 81 6.26 18.52 18.29
C ILE A 81 6.07 19.99 18.65
N LEU A 82 6.85 20.88 18.03
CA LEU A 82 6.75 22.32 18.29
C LEU A 82 5.41 22.91 17.83
N ALA A 83 4.85 22.42 16.73
CA ALA A 83 3.53 22.82 16.26
C ALA A 83 2.42 22.38 17.24
N ASP A 84 2.48 21.17 17.75
CA ASP A 84 1.52 20.64 18.72
C ASP A 84 1.61 21.36 20.07
N ILE A 85 2.82 21.68 20.57
CA ILE A 85 3.02 22.49 21.78
C ILE A 85 2.39 23.87 21.66
N LYS A 86 2.48 24.50 20.47
CA LYS A 86 1.88 25.81 20.20
C LYS A 86 0.38 25.73 19.94
N GLN A 87 -0.23 24.56 20.03
CA GLN A 87 -1.64 24.30 19.70
C GLN A 87 -2.05 24.82 18.30
N LEU A 88 -1.09 24.88 17.39
CA LEU A 88 -1.33 25.30 16.02
C LEU A 88 -2.05 24.17 15.29
N ARG A 89 -3.24 24.44 14.81
CA ARG A 89 -3.99 23.55 13.90
C ARG A 89 -3.43 23.66 12.48
N THR A 90 -2.13 23.66 12.36
CA THR A 90 -1.37 23.79 11.12
C THR A 90 -0.24 22.77 11.13
N GLY A 91 0.23 22.38 9.99
CA GLY A 91 1.32 21.44 9.84
C GLY A 91 1.11 20.55 8.61
N THR A 92 2.01 19.61 8.43
CA THR A 92 1.92 18.63 7.35
C THR A 92 1.91 17.24 7.96
N ILE A 93 0.99 16.38 7.51
CA ILE A 93 1.02 14.95 7.73
C ILE A 93 1.28 14.26 6.40
N THR A 94 2.11 13.23 6.41
CA THR A 94 2.42 12.43 5.23
C THR A 94 1.94 11.01 5.47
N LEU A 95 0.99 10.55 4.67
CA LEU A 95 0.50 9.17 4.73
C LEU A 95 0.96 8.36 3.53
N GLY A 96 1.29 7.10 3.78
CA GLY A 96 1.65 6.12 2.77
C GLY A 96 0.54 5.09 2.55
N THR A 97 0.35 4.70 1.30
CA THR A 97 -0.60 3.64 0.94
C THR A 97 -0.34 3.14 -0.49
N THR A 98 -0.89 1.99 -0.86
CA THR A 98 -0.87 1.55 -2.26
C THR A 98 -1.88 2.32 -3.11
N PRO A 99 -1.70 2.36 -4.44
CA PRO A 99 -2.65 3.02 -5.34
C PRO A 99 -4.09 2.55 -5.17
N PHE A 100 -4.30 1.24 -4.99
CA PHE A 100 -5.64 0.70 -4.80
C PHE A 100 -6.29 1.23 -3.51
N ARG A 101 -5.58 1.16 -2.37
CA ARG A 101 -6.10 1.68 -1.09
C ARG A 101 -6.38 3.17 -1.16
N ALA A 102 -5.55 3.91 -1.89
CA ALA A 102 -5.77 5.33 -2.12
C ALA A 102 -7.13 5.60 -2.78
N THR A 103 -7.52 4.80 -3.77
CA THR A 103 -8.79 5.01 -4.48
C THR A 103 -10.02 4.70 -3.62
N CYS A 104 -9.94 3.72 -2.72
CA CYS A 104 -11.10 3.31 -1.93
C CYS A 104 -11.22 4.02 -0.58
N MET A 105 -10.11 4.31 0.13
CA MET A 105 -10.16 4.80 1.51
C MET A 105 -9.89 6.30 1.65
N LEU A 106 -9.06 6.89 0.79
CA LEU A 106 -8.64 8.27 0.98
C LEU A 106 -9.66 9.36 0.57
N PRO A 107 -10.46 9.23 -0.51
CA PRO A 107 -11.23 10.37 -1.01
C PRO A 107 -12.14 11.00 0.04
N LYS A 108 -12.90 10.19 0.78
CA LYS A 108 -13.83 10.69 1.81
C LYS A 108 -13.11 11.14 3.07
N SER A 109 -12.08 10.41 3.49
CA SER A 109 -11.30 10.78 4.67
C SER A 109 -10.55 12.09 4.46
N LEU A 110 -9.92 12.29 3.29
CA LEU A 110 -9.27 13.53 2.92
C LEU A 110 -10.26 14.70 2.86
N PHE A 111 -11.40 14.50 2.21
CA PHE A 111 -12.43 15.55 2.10
C PHE A 111 -12.95 15.96 3.49
N ARG A 112 -13.32 14.99 4.33
CA ARG A 112 -13.84 15.27 5.69
C ARG A 112 -12.76 15.90 6.58
N PHE A 113 -11.54 15.39 6.52
CA PHE A 113 -10.42 15.92 7.28
C PHE A 113 -10.10 17.36 6.87
N LYS A 114 -10.02 17.65 5.58
CA LYS A 114 -9.74 19.00 5.06
C LYS A 114 -10.78 20.03 5.50
N ASN A 115 -12.05 19.62 5.54
CA ASN A 115 -13.13 20.51 6.02
C ASN A 115 -13.03 20.78 7.53
N SER A 116 -12.58 19.80 8.32
CA SER A 116 -12.44 19.96 9.77
C SER A 116 -11.14 20.65 10.18
N TYR A 117 -10.07 20.46 9.39
CA TYR A 117 -8.72 20.95 9.68
C TYR A 117 -8.09 21.63 8.47
N PRO A 118 -8.65 22.76 7.99
CA PRO A 118 -8.23 23.41 6.73
C PRO A 118 -6.77 23.89 6.74
N GLY A 119 -6.19 24.11 7.93
CA GLY A 119 -4.79 24.53 8.10
C GLY A 119 -3.78 23.38 8.02
N VAL A 120 -4.22 22.12 8.05
CA VAL A 120 -3.31 20.97 7.96
C VAL A 120 -3.18 20.54 6.50
N LYS A 121 -1.92 20.44 6.02
CA LYS A 121 -1.60 19.85 4.72
C LYS A 121 -1.52 18.33 4.86
N VAL A 122 -2.17 17.60 3.98
CA VAL A 122 -2.02 16.16 3.86
C VAL A 122 -1.25 15.84 2.59
N GLU A 123 -0.11 15.21 2.74
CA GLU A 123 0.68 14.66 1.65
C GLU A 123 0.48 13.16 1.58
N THR A 124 0.42 12.62 0.36
CA THR A 124 0.20 11.18 0.14
C THR A 124 1.34 10.61 -0.67
N VAL A 125 1.86 9.47 -0.24
CA VAL A 125 2.88 8.70 -0.94
C VAL A 125 2.27 7.38 -1.37
N PHE A 126 2.40 7.08 -2.66
CA PHE A 126 1.90 5.85 -3.25
C PHE A 126 3.08 4.98 -3.65
N ASP A 127 3.21 3.81 -3.01
CA ASP A 127 4.31 2.90 -3.29
C ASP A 127 3.93 1.46 -2.91
N SER A 128 4.82 0.51 -3.18
CA SER A 128 4.73 -0.85 -2.68
C SER A 128 4.84 -0.89 -1.15
N ILE A 129 4.28 -1.92 -0.53
CA ILE A 129 4.32 -2.07 0.94
C ILE A 129 5.76 -2.13 1.45
N HIS A 130 6.64 -2.81 0.73
CA HIS A 130 8.07 -2.86 1.09
C HIS A 130 8.70 -1.46 1.17
N ASN A 131 8.47 -0.62 0.16
CA ASN A 131 8.97 0.74 0.15
C ASN A 131 8.28 1.61 1.22
N LEU A 132 6.97 1.45 1.42
CA LEU A 132 6.24 2.13 2.48
C LEU A 132 6.77 1.80 3.88
N GLN A 133 7.16 0.54 4.13
CA GLN A 133 7.84 0.17 5.38
C GLN A 133 9.17 0.91 5.55
N GLN A 134 9.96 1.08 4.49
CA GLN A 134 11.21 1.84 4.54
C GLN A 134 10.96 3.32 4.83
N LEU A 135 9.97 3.93 4.17
CA LEU A 135 9.59 5.32 4.38
C LEU A 135 9.04 5.56 5.80
N LEU A 136 8.31 4.59 6.33
CA LEU A 136 7.81 4.64 7.71
C LEU A 136 8.95 4.50 8.75
N ARG A 137 9.96 3.65 8.46
CA ARG A 137 11.18 3.54 9.30
C ARG A 137 11.97 4.85 9.32
N SER A 138 12.15 5.47 8.16
CA SER A 138 12.91 6.73 8.05
C SER A 138 12.14 7.95 8.60
N GLY A 139 10.80 7.86 8.72
CA GLY A 139 9.92 8.95 9.13
C GLY A 139 9.59 9.93 8.01
N GLU A 140 9.80 9.56 6.76
CA GLU A 140 9.31 10.30 5.61
C GLU A 140 7.79 10.22 5.51
N VAL A 141 7.24 9.07 5.91
CA VAL A 141 5.80 8.84 6.07
C VAL A 141 5.50 8.74 7.56
N ASP A 142 4.44 9.40 8.01
CA ASP A 142 4.04 9.44 9.42
C ASP A 142 3.24 8.19 9.82
N PHE A 143 2.44 7.67 8.89
CA PHE A 143 1.69 6.42 9.03
C PHE A 143 1.31 5.86 7.66
N CYS A 144 1.02 4.56 7.62
CA CYS A 144 0.54 3.87 6.43
C CYS A 144 -0.87 3.31 6.66
N ILE A 145 -1.70 3.31 5.62
CA ILE A 145 -3.02 2.65 5.61
C ILE A 145 -2.94 1.52 4.60
N GLU A 146 -2.86 0.28 5.09
CA GLU A 146 -2.62 -0.87 4.21
C GLU A 146 -3.07 -2.20 4.81
N THR A 147 -2.97 -3.25 4.03
CA THR A 147 -3.10 -4.62 4.52
C THR A 147 -2.00 -4.91 5.55
N ASP A 148 -2.32 -5.70 6.57
CA ASP A 148 -1.43 -5.99 7.70
C ASP A 148 -0.27 -6.91 7.31
N LEU A 149 0.73 -6.33 6.68
CA LEU A 149 2.02 -6.97 6.38
C LEU A 149 3.20 -6.20 7.01
N PHE A 150 2.94 -5.47 8.06
CA PHE A 150 3.98 -4.74 8.79
C PHE A 150 4.56 -5.63 9.89
N PRO A 151 5.90 -5.86 9.93
CA PRO A 151 6.53 -6.62 11.00
C PRO A 151 6.21 -6.01 12.38
N THR A 152 5.63 -6.81 13.27
CA THR A 152 5.17 -6.37 14.60
C THR A 152 6.31 -5.99 15.54
N GLU A 153 7.52 -6.44 15.24
CA GLU A 153 8.74 -6.08 15.99
C GLU A 153 9.18 -4.64 15.71
N GLU A 154 8.78 -4.09 14.56
CA GLU A 154 9.21 -2.76 14.11
C GLU A 154 8.09 -1.73 14.10
N PHE A 155 6.86 -2.18 13.87
CA PHE A 155 5.71 -1.30 13.67
C PHE A 155 4.56 -1.64 14.62
N ARG A 156 3.85 -0.59 15.02
CA ARG A 156 2.57 -0.74 15.69
C ARG A 156 1.47 -0.67 14.65
N THR A 157 0.60 -1.69 14.63
CA THR A 157 -0.55 -1.74 13.75
C THR A 157 -1.85 -1.63 14.55
N GLU A 158 -2.82 -0.91 14.01
CA GLU A 158 -4.18 -0.81 14.52
C GLU A 158 -5.15 -1.22 13.42
N GLU A 159 -5.92 -2.28 13.65
CA GLU A 159 -6.92 -2.75 12.70
C GLU A 159 -8.06 -1.74 12.58
N ILE A 160 -8.40 -1.38 11.34
CA ILE A 160 -9.50 -0.46 11.02
C ILE A 160 -10.62 -1.15 10.27
N ALA A 161 -10.32 -2.17 9.48
CA ALA A 161 -11.29 -2.98 8.73
C ALA A 161 -10.71 -4.36 8.42
N ALA A 162 -11.57 -5.25 7.97
CA ALA A 162 -11.18 -6.51 7.35
C ALA A 162 -11.76 -6.60 5.94
N GLU A 163 -11.11 -7.34 5.08
CA GLU A 163 -11.56 -7.64 3.72
C GLU A 163 -11.48 -9.13 3.45
N THR A 164 -12.47 -9.62 2.70
CA THR A 164 -12.57 -11.04 2.32
C THR A 164 -12.30 -11.18 0.84
N TYR A 165 -11.49 -12.17 0.48
CA TYR A 165 -11.16 -12.49 -0.90
C TYR A 165 -12.11 -13.54 -1.45
N TYR A 166 -12.45 -13.38 -2.71
CA TYR A 166 -13.28 -14.28 -3.49
C TYR A 166 -12.52 -14.75 -4.72
N LEU A 167 -12.69 -16.00 -5.09
CA LEU A 167 -12.24 -16.49 -6.38
C LEU A 167 -13.10 -15.85 -7.47
N ALA A 168 -12.48 -15.09 -8.35
CA ALA A 168 -13.11 -14.44 -9.48
C ALA A 168 -12.81 -15.23 -10.74
N VAL A 169 -13.84 -15.77 -11.38
CA VAL A 169 -13.77 -16.60 -12.60
C VAL A 169 -14.48 -15.89 -13.73
N PRO A 170 -13.87 -15.76 -14.93
CA PRO A 170 -14.54 -15.14 -16.08
C PRO A 170 -15.96 -15.68 -16.31
N ALA A 171 -16.92 -14.81 -16.60
CA ALA A 171 -18.34 -15.17 -16.66
C ALA A 171 -18.64 -16.36 -17.61
N ASN A 172 -17.91 -16.43 -18.73
CA ASN A 172 -18.09 -17.48 -19.76
C ASN A 172 -17.16 -18.69 -19.56
N HIS A 173 -16.47 -18.81 -18.43
CA HIS A 173 -15.54 -19.92 -18.22
C HIS A 173 -16.27 -21.24 -17.95
N PRO A 174 -15.80 -22.40 -18.49
CA PRO A 174 -16.44 -23.70 -18.28
C PRO A 174 -16.58 -24.11 -16.81
N PHE A 175 -15.72 -23.64 -15.93
CA PHE A 175 -15.81 -23.87 -14.50
C PHE A 175 -17.17 -23.46 -13.89
N ASN A 176 -17.85 -22.48 -14.47
CA ASN A 176 -19.13 -21.98 -13.97
C ASN A 176 -20.31 -22.93 -14.28
N ILE A 177 -20.12 -23.88 -15.22
CA ILE A 177 -21.20 -24.80 -15.64
C ILE A 177 -21.52 -25.76 -14.48
N GLY A 178 -22.79 -25.78 -14.06
CA GLY A 178 -23.27 -26.57 -12.93
C GLY A 178 -22.99 -25.98 -11.54
N ARG A 179 -22.33 -24.82 -11.50
CA ARG A 179 -22.01 -24.07 -10.26
C ARG A 179 -22.83 -22.77 -10.11
N GLU A 180 -23.92 -22.64 -10.83
CA GLU A 180 -24.77 -21.44 -10.82
C GLU A 180 -25.26 -21.09 -9.38
N LYS A 181 -25.46 -22.14 -8.55
CA LYS A 181 -25.84 -21.99 -7.14
C LYS A 181 -24.70 -21.65 -6.20
N GLN A 182 -23.46 -21.63 -6.65
CA GLN A 182 -22.29 -21.22 -5.88
C GLN A 182 -21.77 -19.86 -6.34
N CYS A 183 -22.13 -19.46 -7.55
CA CYS A 183 -21.74 -18.16 -8.11
C CYS A 183 -22.45 -17.01 -7.35
N LEU A 184 -21.65 -16.13 -6.77
CA LEU A 184 -22.10 -14.90 -6.13
C LEU A 184 -22.07 -13.76 -7.16
N SER A 185 -23.09 -12.93 -7.12
CA SER A 185 -23.08 -11.65 -7.82
C SER A 185 -22.29 -10.58 -7.02
N ARG A 186 -21.93 -9.49 -7.72
CA ARG A 186 -21.43 -8.30 -7.04
C ARG A 186 -22.39 -7.83 -5.94
N GLU A 187 -23.69 -7.87 -6.20
CA GLU A 187 -24.72 -7.42 -5.27
C GLU A 187 -24.74 -8.27 -4.00
N ASP A 188 -24.58 -9.60 -4.13
CA ASP A 188 -24.55 -10.50 -2.98
C ASP A 188 -23.40 -10.15 -2.03
N ILE A 189 -22.24 -9.84 -2.57
CA ILE A 189 -21.04 -9.49 -1.81
C ILE A 189 -21.18 -8.09 -1.21
N CYS A 190 -21.56 -7.10 -2.02
CA CYS A 190 -21.61 -5.71 -1.59
C CYS A 190 -22.72 -5.44 -0.57
N GLN A 191 -23.89 -6.07 -0.72
CA GLN A 191 -25.02 -5.89 0.21
C GLN A 191 -25.02 -6.93 1.32
N LYS A 192 -24.08 -7.85 1.33
CA LYS A 192 -24.01 -8.95 2.31
C LYS A 192 -25.33 -9.66 2.43
N THR A 193 -25.91 -10.08 1.29
CA THR A 193 -27.21 -10.74 1.25
C THR A 193 -27.21 -12.02 2.08
N PRO A 194 -28.37 -12.51 2.55
CA PRO A 194 -28.46 -13.80 3.24
C PRO A 194 -27.93 -14.96 2.42
N TYR A 195 -27.88 -14.83 1.10
CA TYR A 195 -27.32 -15.82 0.20
C TYR A 195 -25.81 -15.98 0.39
N LEU A 196 -25.07 -14.90 0.52
CA LEU A 196 -23.62 -14.91 0.79
C LEU A 196 -23.25 -15.79 1.99
N TYR A 197 -24.08 -15.81 3.03
CA TYR A 197 -23.81 -16.57 4.25
C TYR A 197 -24.20 -18.05 4.15
N ARG A 198 -25.09 -18.40 3.20
CA ARG A 198 -25.59 -19.76 3.02
C ARG A 198 -24.88 -20.53 1.91
N VAL A 199 -24.29 -19.82 0.97
CA VAL A 199 -23.62 -20.45 -0.16
C VAL A 199 -22.38 -21.22 0.33
N GLU A 200 -22.23 -22.44 -0.15
CA GLU A 200 -21.04 -23.24 0.07
C GLU A 200 -19.87 -22.67 -0.72
N GLY A 201 -18.70 -22.62 -0.09
CA GLY A 201 -17.45 -22.25 -0.77
C GLY A 201 -17.00 -23.32 -1.74
N VAL A 202 -16.18 -22.93 -2.70
CA VAL A 202 -15.46 -23.85 -3.58
C VAL A 202 -14.07 -24.10 -3.01
N HIS A 203 -13.62 -25.34 -3.10
CA HIS A 203 -12.25 -25.67 -2.76
C HIS A 203 -11.31 -25.18 -3.86
N ILE A 204 -10.19 -24.58 -3.50
CA ILE A 204 -9.27 -24.02 -4.50
C ILE A 204 -8.68 -25.10 -5.41
N ASN A 205 -8.53 -26.33 -4.91
CA ASN A 205 -8.07 -27.47 -5.70
C ASN A 205 -9.05 -27.91 -6.79
N GLU A 206 -10.34 -27.54 -6.72
CA GLU A 206 -11.32 -27.75 -7.79
C GLU A 206 -11.02 -26.93 -9.05
N CYS A 207 -10.16 -25.91 -8.93
CA CYS A 207 -9.74 -25.08 -10.05
C CYS A 207 -8.86 -25.85 -11.05
N GLY A 208 -8.19 -26.95 -10.62
CA GLY A 208 -7.39 -27.80 -11.51
C GLY A 208 -6.33 -26.98 -12.27
N GLU A 209 -6.34 -27.11 -13.59
CA GLU A 209 -5.38 -26.42 -14.47
C GLU A 209 -5.81 -25.00 -14.90
N MET A 210 -6.80 -24.40 -14.22
CA MET A 210 -7.23 -23.03 -14.57
C MET A 210 -6.05 -22.06 -14.46
N PRO A 211 -5.92 -21.13 -15.44
CA PRO A 211 -4.84 -20.14 -15.39
C PRO A 211 -5.10 -19.08 -14.33
N PHE A 212 -4.16 -18.93 -13.39
CA PHE A 212 -4.21 -17.91 -12.36
C PHE A 212 -3.43 -16.65 -12.76
N LEU A 213 -4.03 -15.52 -12.50
CA LEU A 213 -3.39 -14.22 -12.43
C LEU A 213 -3.02 -13.97 -10.98
N VAL A 214 -1.79 -13.57 -10.75
CA VAL A 214 -1.23 -13.38 -9.41
C VAL A 214 -0.70 -11.97 -9.32
N LEU A 215 -0.97 -11.29 -8.21
CA LEU A 215 -0.32 -10.00 -7.94
C LEU A 215 1.15 -10.23 -7.59
N ASP A 216 2.00 -9.28 -7.96
CA ASP A 216 3.39 -9.25 -7.54
C ASP A 216 3.48 -9.26 -6.01
N ASP A 217 4.51 -9.90 -5.44
CA ASP A 217 4.80 -10.04 -4.00
C ASP A 217 4.71 -8.71 -3.22
N MET A 218 4.73 -7.60 -3.92
CA MET A 218 4.66 -6.26 -3.36
C MET A 218 3.24 -5.81 -2.98
N GLU A 219 2.17 -6.51 -3.39
CA GLU A 219 0.78 -6.10 -3.15
C GLU A 219 -0.13 -7.19 -2.51
N ASN A 220 0.41 -8.24 -1.88
CA ASN A 220 -0.31 -9.14 -0.96
C ASN A 220 -1.33 -10.14 -1.50
N ALA A 221 -1.60 -10.20 -2.78
CA ALA A 221 -2.52 -11.21 -3.28
C ALA A 221 -1.81 -12.54 -3.61
N THR A 222 -0.51 -12.50 -3.86
CA THR A 222 0.31 -13.71 -3.97
C THR A 222 0.27 -14.47 -2.66
N ASP A 223 0.52 -13.78 -1.54
CA ASP A 223 0.39 -14.35 -0.19
C ASP A 223 -1.00 -14.94 0.07
N MET A 224 -2.07 -14.29 -0.40
CA MET A 224 -3.42 -14.82 -0.26
C MET A 224 -3.64 -16.09 -1.06
N LEU A 225 -3.22 -16.13 -2.32
CA LEU A 225 -3.35 -17.33 -3.15
C LEU A 225 -2.46 -18.45 -2.62
N GLU A 226 -1.22 -18.16 -2.25
CA GLU A 226 -0.31 -19.12 -1.64
C GLU A 226 -0.89 -19.71 -0.35
N ARG A 227 -1.36 -18.86 0.55
CA ARG A 227 -1.96 -19.28 1.82
C ARG A 227 -3.18 -20.18 1.63
N VAL A 228 -4.06 -19.84 0.67
CA VAL A 228 -5.24 -20.67 0.34
C VAL A 228 -4.83 -21.97 -0.33
N ALA A 229 -3.85 -21.92 -1.23
CA ALA A 229 -3.35 -23.08 -1.96
C ALA A 229 -2.60 -24.06 -1.05
N GLU A 230 -1.78 -23.55 -0.13
CA GLU A 230 -1.08 -24.35 0.87
C GLU A 230 -2.05 -25.08 1.80
N ALA A 231 -3.13 -24.44 2.23
CA ALA A 231 -4.15 -25.05 3.09
C ALA A 231 -4.81 -26.28 2.45
N GLU A 232 -4.88 -26.32 1.12
CA GLU A 232 -5.46 -27.46 0.36
C GLU A 232 -4.42 -28.27 -0.40
N ASN A 233 -3.13 -28.05 -0.17
CA ASN A 233 -2.03 -28.71 -0.88
C ASN A 233 -2.21 -28.64 -2.42
N PHE A 234 -2.60 -27.46 -2.91
CA PHE A 234 -2.85 -27.15 -4.31
C PHE A 234 -1.69 -26.36 -4.91
N GLN A 235 -1.31 -26.67 -6.15
CA GLN A 235 -0.35 -25.84 -6.91
C GLN A 235 -1.08 -25.08 -8.01
N PRO A 236 -1.24 -23.75 -7.89
CA PRO A 236 -1.88 -22.93 -8.90
C PRO A 236 -1.07 -22.92 -10.20
N ASN A 237 -1.77 -23.04 -11.34
CA ASN A 237 -1.19 -22.81 -12.65
C ASN A 237 -1.04 -21.29 -12.89
N VAL A 238 0.07 -20.71 -12.47
CA VAL A 238 0.31 -19.26 -12.61
C VAL A 238 0.60 -18.92 -14.06
N GLN A 239 -0.33 -18.24 -14.71
CA GLN A 239 -0.19 -17.78 -16.09
C GLN A 239 0.55 -16.44 -16.20
N GLN A 240 0.25 -15.53 -15.30
CA GLN A 240 0.81 -14.17 -15.36
C GLN A 240 0.89 -13.54 -13.97
N ILE A 241 2.00 -12.85 -13.73
CA ILE A 241 2.16 -11.95 -12.59
C ILE A 241 1.79 -10.54 -13.05
N VAL A 242 0.96 -9.85 -12.28
CA VAL A 242 0.51 -8.48 -12.52
C VAL A 242 0.87 -7.59 -11.32
N HIS A 243 1.08 -6.30 -11.57
CA HIS A 243 1.56 -5.37 -10.54
C HIS A 243 0.46 -4.46 -9.97
N ASN A 244 -0.80 -4.71 -10.34
CA ASN A 244 -1.91 -3.85 -9.92
C ASN A 244 -3.21 -4.66 -9.90
N LEU A 245 -3.96 -4.53 -8.81
CA LEU A 245 -5.22 -5.26 -8.60
C LEU A 245 -6.31 -4.85 -9.60
N GLU A 246 -6.33 -3.59 -10.03
CA GLU A 246 -7.29 -3.11 -11.03
C GLU A 246 -7.00 -3.73 -12.40
N ILE A 247 -5.73 -3.80 -12.79
CA ILE A 247 -5.30 -4.50 -14.02
C ILE A 247 -5.70 -5.97 -13.96
N MET A 248 -5.43 -6.65 -12.84
CA MET A 248 -5.81 -8.04 -12.63
C MET A 248 -7.33 -8.23 -12.82
N PHE A 249 -8.13 -7.38 -12.20
CA PHE A 249 -9.58 -7.44 -12.32
C PHE A 249 -10.05 -7.29 -13.78
N HIS A 250 -9.48 -6.32 -14.52
CA HIS A 250 -9.79 -6.13 -15.95
C HIS A 250 -9.49 -7.37 -16.80
N TRP A 251 -8.35 -8.01 -16.53
CA TRP A 251 -7.94 -9.19 -17.29
C TRP A 251 -8.82 -10.40 -16.96
N ILE A 252 -9.27 -10.53 -15.71
CA ILE A 252 -10.27 -11.55 -15.35
C ILE A 252 -11.58 -11.32 -16.10
N VAL A 253 -12.09 -10.09 -16.09
CA VAL A 253 -13.32 -9.74 -16.82
C VAL A 253 -13.18 -10.01 -18.32
N ALA A 254 -12.00 -9.76 -18.90
CA ALA A 254 -11.70 -10.05 -20.30
C ALA A 254 -11.53 -11.54 -20.62
N GLY A 255 -11.50 -12.41 -19.62
CA GLY A 255 -11.38 -13.87 -19.82
C GLY A 255 -9.94 -14.38 -19.91
N TYR A 256 -8.93 -13.57 -19.51
CA TYR A 256 -7.54 -13.93 -19.66
C TYR A 256 -7.05 -14.91 -18.57
N GLY A 257 -7.71 -14.94 -17.42
CA GLY A 257 -7.36 -15.84 -16.30
C GLY A 257 -8.33 -15.69 -15.15
N THR A 258 -8.05 -16.37 -14.05
CA THR A 258 -8.78 -16.29 -12.78
C THR A 258 -7.90 -15.73 -11.68
N GLY A 259 -8.47 -15.34 -10.54
CA GLY A 259 -7.65 -14.86 -9.43
C GLY A 259 -8.47 -14.56 -8.18
N LEU A 260 -7.78 -14.25 -7.09
CA LEU A 260 -8.41 -13.86 -5.84
C LEU A 260 -8.59 -12.33 -5.80
N ILE A 261 -9.81 -11.89 -5.59
CA ILE A 261 -10.20 -10.47 -5.60
C ILE A 261 -10.85 -10.13 -4.26
N PRO A 262 -10.40 -9.08 -3.56
CA PRO A 262 -11.01 -8.66 -2.30
C PRO A 262 -12.38 -8.00 -2.53
N ASP A 263 -13.26 -8.11 -1.54
CA ASP A 263 -14.59 -7.47 -1.55
C ASP A 263 -14.50 -5.95 -1.72
N THR A 264 -13.45 -5.32 -1.25
CA THR A 264 -13.19 -3.88 -1.46
C THR A 264 -13.02 -3.55 -2.93
N GLN A 265 -12.28 -4.34 -3.70
CA GLN A 265 -12.16 -4.16 -5.16
C GLN A 265 -13.49 -4.39 -5.86
N ILE A 266 -14.24 -5.40 -5.44
CA ILE A 266 -15.57 -5.70 -6.01
C ILE A 266 -16.51 -4.54 -5.73
N TRP A 267 -16.45 -3.94 -4.54
CA TRP A 267 -17.29 -2.82 -4.12
C TRP A 267 -17.00 -1.55 -4.94
N PHE A 268 -15.72 -1.16 -5.02
CA PHE A 268 -15.33 0.11 -5.64
C PHE A 268 -15.27 0.05 -7.16
N ASN A 269 -15.35 -1.13 -7.74
CA ASN A 269 -15.30 -1.28 -9.20
C ASN A 269 -16.58 -0.77 -9.86
N PRO A 270 -16.47 0.15 -10.84
CA PRO A 270 -17.63 0.76 -11.50
C PRO A 270 -18.21 -0.06 -12.67
N TYR A 271 -17.61 -1.20 -13.02
CA TYR A 271 -18.03 -1.98 -14.19
C TYR A 271 -19.43 -2.55 -14.07
N THR A 272 -20.09 -2.66 -15.20
CA THR A 272 -21.40 -3.33 -15.34
C THR A 272 -21.28 -4.83 -15.57
N THR A 273 -20.14 -5.27 -16.10
CA THR A 273 -19.84 -6.70 -16.32
C THR A 273 -18.90 -7.18 -15.22
N HIS A 274 -19.30 -8.22 -14.53
CA HIS A 274 -18.54 -8.84 -13.47
C HIS A 274 -18.25 -10.31 -13.77
N PRO A 275 -17.14 -10.87 -13.28
CA PRO A 275 -16.92 -12.32 -13.26
C PRO A 275 -17.92 -13.00 -12.31
N CYS A 276 -17.99 -14.33 -12.36
CA CYS A 276 -18.56 -15.11 -11.27
C CYS A 276 -17.61 -15.07 -10.07
N TYR A 277 -18.16 -14.80 -8.91
CA TYR A 277 -17.40 -14.83 -7.65
C TYR A 277 -17.75 -16.06 -6.86
N TYR A 278 -16.75 -16.69 -6.29
CA TYR A 278 -16.93 -17.85 -5.44
C TYR A 278 -16.31 -17.62 -4.08
N LYS A 279 -17.04 -17.95 -3.03
CA LYS A 279 -16.51 -18.01 -1.69
C LYS A 279 -15.46 -19.13 -1.64
N ILE A 280 -14.33 -18.90 -1.01
CA ILE A 280 -13.33 -19.94 -0.79
C ILE A 280 -13.79 -20.82 0.36
N ALA A 281 -13.78 -22.12 0.13
CA ALA A 281 -14.01 -23.11 1.19
C ALA A 281 -12.85 -23.03 2.20
N ASP A 282 -13.19 -23.20 3.46
CA ASP A 282 -12.21 -23.30 4.54
C ASP A 282 -12.19 -24.76 5.00
N PRO A 283 -11.17 -25.53 4.62
CA PRO A 283 -11.13 -26.97 4.90
C PRO A 283 -11.15 -27.29 6.40
N ASP A 284 -10.66 -26.39 7.24
CA ASP A 284 -10.58 -26.59 8.69
C ASP A 284 -11.71 -25.91 9.46
N GLY A 285 -12.65 -25.24 8.78
CA GLY A 285 -13.75 -24.48 9.40
C GLY A 285 -13.28 -23.25 10.16
N VAL A 286 -12.04 -22.83 9.98
CA VAL A 286 -11.47 -21.62 10.56
C VAL A 286 -11.76 -20.47 9.60
N TYR A 287 -12.84 -19.75 9.83
CA TYR A 287 -13.15 -18.53 9.09
C TYR A 287 -11.94 -17.60 9.12
N GLY A 288 -11.25 -17.44 8.00
CA GLY A 288 -10.13 -16.53 7.95
C GLY A 288 -9.03 -16.81 6.92
N VAL A 289 -9.00 -17.98 6.30
CA VAL A 289 -7.97 -18.30 5.27
C VAL A 289 -7.95 -17.26 4.16
N ALA A 290 -9.13 -16.84 3.69
CA ALA A 290 -9.26 -15.85 2.62
C ALA A 290 -9.62 -14.44 3.14
N THR A 291 -9.11 -14.05 4.30
CA THR A 291 -9.37 -12.74 4.91
C THR A 291 -8.08 -12.05 5.29
N ASN A 292 -7.99 -10.75 5.01
CA ASN A 292 -6.91 -9.88 5.46
C ASN A 292 -7.45 -8.75 6.33
N ARG A 293 -6.59 -8.25 7.23
CA ARG A 293 -6.87 -7.04 8.01
C ARG A 293 -6.35 -5.82 7.25
N ILE A 294 -7.12 -4.75 7.28
CA ILE A 294 -6.66 -3.42 6.88
C ILE A 294 -6.27 -2.68 8.15
N VAL A 295 -5.05 -2.21 8.19
CA VAL A 295 -4.47 -1.59 9.39
C VAL A 295 -3.96 -0.19 9.09
N VAL A 296 -3.84 0.58 10.16
CA VAL A 296 -2.94 1.73 10.18
C VAL A 296 -1.66 1.31 10.87
N ALA A 297 -0.55 1.41 10.15
CA ALA A 297 0.78 1.12 10.66
C ALA A 297 1.51 2.41 11.01
N THR A 298 2.16 2.42 12.18
CA THR A 298 2.95 3.54 12.69
C THR A 298 4.31 3.06 13.20
N ASN A 299 5.29 3.96 13.23
CA ASN A 299 6.57 3.67 13.86
C ASN A 299 6.48 4.00 15.36
N PRO A 300 6.56 3.02 16.29
CA PRO A 300 6.39 3.24 17.71
C PRO A 300 7.51 4.11 18.35
N HIS A 301 8.62 4.30 17.65
CA HIS A 301 9.77 5.09 18.11
C HIS A 301 9.73 6.53 17.58
N ARG A 302 8.64 6.93 16.92
CA ARG A 302 8.46 8.25 16.35
C ARG A 302 7.28 8.99 16.97
N TYR A 303 7.39 10.31 16.97
CA TYR A 303 6.30 11.15 17.44
C TYR A 303 5.09 11.05 16.49
N PHE A 304 3.95 10.72 17.05
CA PHE A 304 2.68 10.70 16.33
C PHE A 304 1.91 11.98 16.62
N SER A 305 1.84 12.86 15.62
CA SER A 305 1.30 14.21 15.81
C SER A 305 -0.21 14.20 16.12
N ARG A 306 -0.68 15.27 16.76
CA ARG A 306 -2.12 15.47 16.95
C ARG A 306 -2.88 15.47 15.62
N ALA A 307 -2.32 16.09 14.59
CA ALA A 307 -2.92 16.11 13.26
C ALA A 307 -3.07 14.70 12.68
N SER A 308 -2.06 13.82 12.83
CA SER A 308 -2.13 12.40 12.45
C SER A 308 -3.21 11.67 13.25
N SER A 309 -3.28 11.89 14.56
CA SER A 309 -4.31 11.30 15.43
C SER A 309 -5.73 11.71 15.00
N GLU A 310 -5.93 12.98 14.65
CA GLU A 310 -7.24 13.47 14.20
C GLU A 310 -7.61 12.92 12.80
N PHE A 311 -6.64 12.74 11.92
CA PHE A 311 -6.89 12.05 10.64
C PHE A 311 -7.35 10.61 10.87
N MET A 312 -6.69 9.92 11.78
CA MET A 312 -7.06 8.55 12.20
C MET A 312 -8.47 8.48 12.76
N ASN A 313 -8.85 9.46 13.60
CA ASN A 313 -10.22 9.55 14.16
C ASN A 313 -11.25 9.71 13.05
N VAL A 314 -10.99 10.57 12.06
CA VAL A 314 -11.87 10.78 10.89
C VAL A 314 -11.99 9.48 10.08
N LEU A 315 -10.88 8.81 9.76
CA LEU A 315 -10.88 7.56 9.01
C LEU A 315 -11.63 6.46 9.76
N SER A 316 -11.31 6.24 11.04
CA SER A 316 -11.96 5.21 11.87
C SER A 316 -13.45 5.47 12.02
N SER A 317 -13.89 6.72 12.13
CA SER A 317 -15.31 7.08 12.15
C SER A 317 -16.01 6.70 10.84
N LEU A 318 -15.41 7.00 9.69
CA LEU A 318 -15.94 6.65 8.37
C LEU A 318 -16.04 5.13 8.17
N VAL A 319 -15.05 4.40 8.65
CA VAL A 319 -15.03 2.94 8.55
C VAL A 319 -16.11 2.32 9.43
N ARG A 320 -16.21 2.73 10.71
CA ARG A 320 -17.19 2.21 11.67
C ARG A 320 -18.64 2.51 11.26
N SER A 321 -18.89 3.66 10.65
CA SER A 321 -20.23 4.00 10.14
C SER A 321 -20.57 3.32 8.81
N GLY A 322 -19.61 2.65 8.16
CA GLY A 322 -19.76 2.10 6.82
C GLY A 322 -19.80 3.16 5.71
N GLU A 323 -19.69 4.45 6.07
CA GLU A 323 -19.77 5.54 5.11
C GLU A 323 -18.64 5.51 4.07
N TRP A 324 -17.49 4.95 4.41
CA TRP A 324 -16.36 4.81 3.48
C TRP A 324 -16.72 3.97 2.25
N LEU A 325 -17.64 3.00 2.41
CA LEU A 325 -18.14 2.16 1.33
C LEU A 325 -19.24 2.84 0.49
N LEU A 326 -19.85 3.91 0.97
CA LEU A 326 -20.89 4.60 0.21
C LEU A 326 -20.28 5.30 -1.02
N ARG A 327 -20.85 5.07 -2.20
CA ARG A 327 -20.45 5.84 -3.39
C ARG A 327 -20.81 7.31 -3.18
N PRO A 328 -20.01 8.26 -3.71
CA PRO A 328 -20.45 9.64 -3.78
C PRO A 328 -21.80 9.68 -4.50
N GLN A 329 -22.78 10.34 -3.90
CA GLN A 329 -24.03 10.62 -4.61
C GLN A 329 -23.68 11.58 -5.74
N THR A 330 -23.89 11.15 -6.96
CA THR A 330 -23.74 11.98 -8.17
C THR A 330 -24.81 13.04 -8.20
#